data_7490c7b1b4b1e576b1b3734442ea7d5c
#
_entry.id   7490c7b1b4b1e576b1b3734442ea7d5c
#
_cell.length_a   1.000
_cell.length_b   1.000
_cell.length_c   1.000
_cell.angle_alpha   90.00
_cell.angle_beta   90.00
_cell.angle_gamma   90.00
#
_symmetry.space_group_name_H-M   'P 1'
#
loop_
_entity.id
_entity.type
_entity.pdbx_description
1 polymer ?
#
loop_
_entity_poly.entity_id
_entity_poly.type
_entity_poly.pdbx_seq_one_letter_code
_entity_poly.pdbx_strand_id
1 'polypeptide(L)'
;MAAKIKESKDDLLQLIRQGKPMTTAQQLRLVLQLSTPAILAQLTTTMMQYIDASMVGSQGANASASIGLIETTTWLMGSVCSCAAAGFYVQVAHLLGANDDKEARSVLRQALAAVISFGCIMGLIGLIISPWLPIWLGGNEDINATASTYFAIFSLGIPIFQTSMLGSGMLRSSGNMVIPSIMSVVMMTLDVIFNFFLIFPSRTVDFLGMELYIPGAGLSVVGAAIGTVCAECVVACSLMYFLCYRSKELRLTIDKGSFKPQWNYIKKALHIGGPMSIQQVIMSSAYIATTIIVASLGTFAIAAHSFGIVIESLCYMPGYGIGDAATTLVGQSMGAGRKDLTRKFAYMSVALGMSVMAVMGVVMYVGAPIFMDMMTPVEEVRQLGVMALRIEAFAEPMFAAAIVCYGVFVGASDTLIPSGMNLVSMWAVRIPISALLAVSLGLKGVWIAMCTELCFRGVIFLCRLRWGNWMKLTIEKKQ
;
A
#
# COMPACT_ATOMS: atom_id res chain seq x y z
N MET A 1 -26.04 38.09 3.28
CA MET A 1 -24.87 37.25 2.86
C MET A 1 -24.73 36.11 3.87
N ALA A 2 -25.42 34.96 3.64
CA ALA A 2 -25.40 33.82 4.57
C ALA A 2 -23.99 33.24 4.62
N ALA A 3 -23.43 33.21 5.82
CA ALA A 3 -22.16 32.51 6.07
C ALA A 3 -22.31 31.08 5.58
N LYS A 4 -21.54 30.68 4.54
CA LYS A 4 -21.42 29.29 4.10
C LYS A 4 -20.84 28.50 5.27
N ILE A 5 -21.70 27.86 6.06
CA ILE A 5 -21.32 26.88 7.05
C ILE A 5 -20.46 25.86 6.29
N LYS A 6 -19.23 25.74 6.71
CA LYS A 6 -18.24 24.85 6.08
C LYS A 6 -18.66 23.43 6.43
N GLU A 7 -19.52 22.81 5.56
CA GLU A 7 -20.00 21.44 5.75
C GLU A 7 -18.83 20.51 6.07
N SER A 8 -18.98 19.75 7.15
CA SER A 8 -17.96 18.81 7.57
C SER A 8 -17.93 17.58 6.65
N LYS A 9 -16.85 16.84 6.66
CA LYS A 9 -16.74 15.55 5.94
C LYS A 9 -17.87 14.59 6.36
N ASP A 10 -18.18 14.54 7.65
CA ASP A 10 -19.22 13.66 8.21
C ASP A 10 -20.60 14.04 7.67
N ASP A 11 -20.89 15.33 7.53
CA ASP A 11 -22.15 15.81 6.97
C ASP A 11 -22.29 15.36 5.50
N LEU A 12 -21.21 15.46 4.72
CA LEU A 12 -21.20 15.03 3.32
C LEU A 12 -21.38 13.51 3.15
N LEU A 13 -20.77 12.71 4.02
CA LEU A 13 -20.95 11.24 4.02
C LEU A 13 -22.39 10.87 4.41
N GLN A 14 -23.00 11.59 5.34
CA GLN A 14 -24.39 11.38 5.69
C GLN A 14 -25.35 11.67 4.53
N LEU A 15 -25.05 12.64 3.65
CA LEU A 15 -25.85 12.88 2.44
C LEU A 15 -25.88 11.66 1.52
N ILE A 16 -24.76 10.92 1.42
CA ILE A 16 -24.71 9.66 0.64
C ILE A 16 -25.66 8.64 1.28
N ARG A 17 -25.50 8.41 2.58
CA ARG A 17 -26.25 7.40 3.36
C ARG A 17 -27.74 7.68 3.42
N GLN A 18 -28.13 8.96 3.50
CA GLN A 18 -29.54 9.42 3.56
C GLN A 18 -30.20 9.53 2.18
N GLY A 19 -29.50 9.25 1.10
CA GLY A 19 -30.03 9.37 -0.26
C GLY A 19 -30.27 10.79 -0.74
N LYS A 20 -29.73 11.81 -0.04
CA LYS A 20 -29.92 13.23 -0.40
C LYS A 20 -29.07 13.62 -1.62
N PRO A 21 -29.55 14.56 -2.46
CA PRO A 21 -28.77 15.03 -3.60
C PRO A 21 -27.51 15.77 -3.15
N MET A 22 -26.43 15.61 -3.89
CA MET A 22 -25.15 16.30 -3.68
C MET A 22 -24.80 17.12 -4.91
N THR A 23 -24.35 18.35 -4.69
CA THR A 23 -23.80 19.19 -5.76
C THR A 23 -22.42 18.69 -6.18
N THR A 24 -21.98 19.01 -7.40
CA THR A 24 -20.66 18.64 -7.92
C THR A 24 -19.53 19.19 -7.03
N ALA A 25 -19.71 20.40 -6.47
CA ALA A 25 -18.74 21.00 -5.56
C ALA A 25 -18.63 20.23 -4.24
N GLN A 26 -19.74 19.74 -3.67
CA GLN A 26 -19.74 18.90 -2.47
C GLN A 26 -19.07 17.55 -2.74
N GLN A 27 -19.33 16.94 -3.91
CA GLN A 27 -18.70 15.68 -4.34
C GLN A 27 -17.19 15.84 -4.46
N LEU A 28 -16.71 16.86 -5.19
CA LEU A 28 -15.28 17.13 -5.34
C LEU A 28 -14.61 17.42 -4.00
N ARG A 29 -15.26 18.21 -3.14
CA ARG A 29 -14.75 18.51 -1.80
C ARG A 29 -14.60 17.25 -0.98
N LEU A 30 -15.55 16.32 -1.02
CA LEU A 30 -15.47 15.05 -0.29
C LEU A 30 -14.34 14.19 -0.82
N VAL A 31 -14.17 14.08 -2.14
CA VAL A 31 -13.02 13.36 -2.75
C VAL A 31 -11.71 13.95 -2.24
N LEU A 32 -11.53 15.27 -2.25
CA LEU A 32 -10.31 15.93 -1.78
C LEU A 32 -10.07 15.72 -0.28
N GLN A 33 -11.13 15.84 0.54
CA GLN A 33 -11.03 15.66 2.00
C GLN A 33 -10.64 14.25 2.42
N LEU A 34 -11.00 13.24 1.63
CA LEU A 34 -10.59 11.85 1.89
C LEU A 34 -9.22 11.53 1.26
N SER A 35 -8.92 12.05 0.08
CA SER A 35 -7.68 11.77 -0.63
C SER A 35 -6.46 12.41 0.06
N THR A 36 -6.57 13.65 0.56
CA THR A 36 -5.41 14.37 1.13
C THR A 36 -4.78 13.63 2.31
N PRO A 37 -5.53 13.19 3.35
CA PRO A 37 -4.92 12.41 4.43
C PRO A 37 -4.38 11.05 3.96
N ALA A 38 -5.06 10.40 3.00
CA ALA A 38 -4.62 9.12 2.47
C ALA A 38 -3.30 9.24 1.69
N ILE A 39 -3.12 10.29 0.90
CA ILE A 39 -1.85 10.59 0.23
C ILE A 39 -0.74 10.79 1.27
N LEU A 40 -1.00 11.57 2.32
CA LEU A 40 -0.03 11.80 3.39
C LEU A 40 0.39 10.47 4.05
N ALA A 41 -0.57 9.59 4.32
CA ALA A 41 -0.29 8.27 4.89
C ALA A 41 0.65 7.45 4.00
N GLN A 42 0.40 7.40 2.69
CA GLN A 42 1.22 6.65 1.74
C GLN A 42 2.63 7.21 1.63
N LEU A 43 2.77 8.54 1.52
CA LEU A 43 4.08 9.20 1.48
C LEU A 43 4.87 8.95 2.77
N THR A 44 4.22 9.05 3.94
CA THR A 44 4.86 8.80 5.23
C THR A 44 5.37 7.36 5.34
N THR A 45 4.59 6.38 4.91
CA THR A 45 5.00 4.97 4.92
C THR A 45 6.22 4.74 4.02
N THR A 46 6.22 5.35 2.84
CA THR A 46 7.37 5.24 1.92
C THR A 46 8.62 5.90 2.51
N MET A 47 8.49 7.07 3.10
CA MET A 47 9.62 7.74 3.76
C MET A 47 10.19 6.92 4.92
N MET A 48 9.34 6.27 5.71
CA MET A 48 9.77 5.37 6.77
C MET A 48 10.69 4.27 6.23
N GLN A 49 10.30 3.62 5.13
CA GLN A 49 11.10 2.54 4.52
C GLN A 49 12.49 3.02 4.06
N TYR A 50 12.59 4.26 3.55
CA TYR A 50 13.89 4.83 3.18
C TYR A 50 14.76 5.14 4.38
N ILE A 51 14.17 5.65 5.47
CA ILE A 51 14.91 5.93 6.71
C ILE A 51 15.45 4.62 7.28
N ASP A 52 14.63 3.56 7.32
CA ASP A 52 15.03 2.24 7.81
C ASP A 52 16.16 1.65 6.98
N ALA A 53 16.02 1.68 5.66
CA ALA A 53 17.05 1.21 4.75
C ALA A 53 18.38 1.97 4.94
N SER A 54 18.32 3.28 5.18
CA SER A 54 19.48 4.11 5.46
C SER A 54 20.11 3.77 6.81
N MET A 55 19.29 3.60 7.87
CA MET A 55 19.79 3.26 9.20
C MET A 55 20.47 1.89 9.23
N VAL A 56 19.87 0.88 8.60
CA VAL A 56 20.48 -0.45 8.48
C VAL A 56 21.69 -0.43 7.54
N GLY A 57 21.62 0.32 6.45
CA GLY A 57 22.72 0.49 5.52
C GLY A 57 24.00 1.03 6.17
N SER A 58 23.86 1.90 7.18
CA SER A 58 24.97 2.41 7.97
C SER A 58 25.70 1.35 8.81
N GLN A 59 25.10 0.17 9.03
CA GLN A 59 25.70 -0.96 9.76
C GLN A 59 26.62 -1.83 8.89
N GLY A 60 26.66 -1.58 7.59
CA GLY A 60 27.55 -2.24 6.64
C GLY A 60 26.83 -3.11 5.61
N ALA A 61 27.64 -3.62 4.67
CA ALA A 61 27.13 -4.36 3.51
C ALA A 61 26.40 -5.67 3.89
N ASN A 62 26.88 -6.41 4.88
CA ASN A 62 26.26 -7.65 5.33
C ASN A 62 24.89 -7.42 5.97
N ALA A 63 24.72 -6.30 6.69
CA ALA A 63 23.44 -5.92 7.28
C ALA A 63 22.40 -5.63 6.20
N SER A 64 22.76 -4.83 5.20
CA SER A 64 21.89 -4.52 4.05
C SER A 64 21.58 -5.78 3.24
N ALA A 65 22.58 -6.63 2.99
CA ALA A 65 22.40 -7.88 2.25
C ALA A 65 21.45 -8.86 2.97
N SER A 66 21.51 -8.93 4.31
CA SER A 66 20.64 -9.78 5.12
C SER A 66 19.17 -9.43 4.96
N ILE A 67 18.83 -8.13 4.97
CA ILE A 67 17.46 -7.66 4.76
C ILE A 67 17.05 -7.81 3.30
N GLY A 68 17.88 -7.34 2.36
CA GLY A 68 17.59 -7.39 0.92
C GLY A 68 17.29 -8.80 0.43
N LEU A 69 17.97 -9.83 0.98
CA LEU A 69 17.76 -11.22 0.63
C LEU A 69 16.32 -11.69 0.87
N ILE A 70 15.71 -11.28 1.99
CA ILE A 70 14.38 -11.75 2.41
C ILE A 70 13.27 -10.73 2.14
N GLU A 71 13.62 -9.53 1.71
CA GLU A 71 12.69 -8.40 1.53
C GLU A 71 11.51 -8.75 0.62
N THR A 72 11.77 -9.39 -0.51
CA THR A 72 10.70 -9.82 -1.44
C THR A 72 9.70 -10.75 -0.77
N THR A 73 10.16 -11.65 0.10
CA THR A 73 9.28 -12.59 0.81
C THR A 73 8.45 -11.87 1.87
N THR A 74 9.06 -10.94 2.63
CA THR A 74 8.33 -10.14 3.63
C THR A 74 7.26 -9.28 2.98
N TRP A 75 7.58 -8.64 1.85
CA TRP A 75 6.62 -7.87 1.06
C TRP A 75 5.46 -8.71 0.53
N LEU A 76 5.77 -9.91 0.03
CA LEU A 76 4.74 -10.82 -0.46
C LEU A 76 3.79 -11.25 0.66
N MET A 77 4.33 -11.64 1.82
CA MET A 77 3.51 -12.02 2.98
C MET A 77 2.65 -10.85 3.45
N GLY A 78 3.21 -9.64 3.57
CA GLY A 78 2.47 -8.44 3.94
C GLY A 78 1.36 -8.10 2.97
N SER A 79 1.62 -8.22 1.66
CA SER A 79 0.62 -7.94 0.62
C SER A 79 -0.54 -8.91 0.64
N VAL A 80 -0.28 -10.21 0.81
CA VAL A 80 -1.33 -11.25 0.93
C VAL A 80 -2.18 -10.98 2.18
N CYS A 81 -1.55 -10.61 3.28
CA CYS A 81 -2.23 -10.23 4.52
C CYS A 81 -3.13 -8.99 4.31
N SER A 82 -2.64 -7.97 3.62
CA SER A 82 -3.41 -6.76 3.29
C SER A 82 -4.64 -7.08 2.43
N CYS A 83 -4.50 -7.94 1.42
CA CYS A 83 -5.61 -8.37 0.58
C CYS A 83 -6.68 -9.14 1.36
N ALA A 84 -6.28 -9.96 2.33
CA ALA A 84 -7.22 -10.66 3.21
C ALA A 84 -8.05 -9.67 4.06
N ALA A 85 -7.44 -8.61 4.58
CA ALA A 85 -8.14 -7.55 5.30
C ALA A 85 -9.09 -6.77 4.37
N ALA A 86 -8.69 -6.53 3.11
CA ALA A 86 -9.49 -5.79 2.11
C ALA A 86 -10.86 -6.42 1.89
N GLY A 87 -10.94 -7.73 1.87
CA GLY A 87 -12.20 -8.45 1.73
C GLY A 87 -13.25 -8.10 2.80
N PHE A 88 -12.82 -7.73 4.00
CA PHE A 88 -13.72 -7.36 5.09
C PHE A 88 -14.02 -5.86 5.11
N TYR A 89 -13.03 -4.99 4.97
CA TYR A 89 -13.29 -3.56 5.06
C TYR A 89 -14.13 -3.03 3.89
N VAL A 90 -14.08 -3.65 2.71
CA VAL A 90 -14.97 -3.32 1.59
C VAL A 90 -16.42 -3.70 1.91
N GLN A 91 -16.67 -4.85 2.55
CA GLN A 91 -18.01 -5.21 3.03
C GLN A 91 -18.56 -4.18 4.01
N VAL A 92 -17.71 -3.70 4.94
CA VAL A 92 -18.08 -2.66 5.90
C VAL A 92 -18.41 -1.35 5.19
N ALA A 93 -17.64 -0.95 4.16
CA ALA A 93 -17.95 0.26 3.39
C ALA A 93 -19.35 0.19 2.76
N HIS A 94 -19.73 -0.97 2.19
CA HIS A 94 -21.07 -1.18 1.63
C HIS A 94 -22.17 -1.12 2.69
N LEU A 95 -21.97 -1.76 3.84
CA LEU A 95 -22.97 -1.78 4.92
C LEU A 95 -23.18 -0.40 5.54
N LEU A 96 -22.11 0.34 5.75
CA LEU A 96 -22.20 1.73 6.22
C LEU A 96 -22.88 2.64 5.19
N GLY A 97 -22.63 2.41 3.90
CA GLY A 97 -23.35 3.07 2.82
C GLY A 97 -24.85 2.76 2.83
N ALA A 98 -25.22 1.52 3.15
CA ALA A 98 -26.60 1.08 3.31
C ALA A 98 -27.25 1.53 4.64
N ASN A 99 -26.51 2.24 5.49
CA ASN A 99 -26.93 2.67 6.82
C ASN A 99 -27.25 1.50 7.78
N ASP A 100 -26.58 0.36 7.58
CA ASP A 100 -26.67 -0.83 8.43
C ASP A 100 -25.43 -0.97 9.32
N ASP A 101 -25.32 -0.08 10.30
CA ASP A 101 -24.20 -0.06 11.23
C ASP A 101 -24.12 -1.31 12.10
N LYS A 102 -25.26 -1.96 12.39
CA LYS A 102 -25.32 -3.17 13.20
C LYS A 102 -24.63 -4.34 12.48
N GLU A 103 -24.98 -4.54 11.22
CA GLU A 103 -24.34 -5.58 10.40
C GLU A 103 -22.87 -5.25 10.13
N ALA A 104 -22.51 -3.98 9.95
CA ALA A 104 -21.11 -3.54 9.81
C ALA A 104 -20.28 -3.92 11.04
N ARG A 105 -20.82 -3.76 12.27
CA ARG A 105 -20.16 -4.21 13.51
C ARG A 105 -20.06 -5.75 13.59
N SER A 106 -21.04 -6.46 13.07
CA SER A 106 -20.98 -7.94 12.97
C SER A 106 -19.84 -8.36 12.05
N VAL A 107 -19.71 -7.74 10.87
CA VAL A 107 -18.58 -7.98 9.95
C VAL A 107 -17.25 -7.64 10.62
N LEU A 108 -17.16 -6.55 11.36
CA LEU A 108 -15.94 -6.19 12.10
C LEU A 108 -15.52 -7.27 13.11
N ARG A 109 -16.47 -7.83 13.89
CA ARG A 109 -16.17 -8.95 14.82
C ARG A 109 -15.65 -10.18 14.10
N GLN A 110 -16.28 -10.52 12.98
CA GLN A 110 -15.85 -11.63 12.13
C GLN A 110 -14.47 -11.38 11.52
N ALA A 111 -14.22 -10.15 11.07
CA ALA A 111 -12.94 -9.73 10.51
C ALA A 111 -11.82 -9.85 11.55
N LEU A 112 -12.04 -9.38 12.77
CA LEU A 112 -11.06 -9.49 13.86
C LEU A 112 -10.69 -10.97 14.10
N ALA A 113 -11.67 -11.85 14.24
CA ALA A 113 -11.41 -13.27 14.44
C ALA A 113 -10.68 -13.92 13.26
N ALA A 114 -11.18 -13.70 12.03
CA ALA A 114 -10.64 -14.34 10.84
C ALA A 114 -9.26 -13.82 10.45
N VAL A 115 -9.07 -12.49 10.49
CA VAL A 115 -7.83 -11.84 10.04
C VAL A 115 -6.69 -12.06 11.03
N ILE A 116 -6.98 -12.00 12.34
CA ILE A 116 -5.96 -12.32 13.36
C ILE A 116 -5.57 -13.81 13.28
N SER A 117 -6.55 -14.71 13.15
CA SER A 117 -6.26 -16.15 12.98
C SER A 117 -5.42 -16.41 11.72
N PHE A 118 -5.75 -15.77 10.60
CA PHE A 118 -4.98 -15.86 9.37
C PHE A 118 -3.56 -15.31 9.57
N GLY A 119 -3.41 -14.16 10.24
CA GLY A 119 -2.11 -13.59 10.58
C GLY A 119 -1.27 -14.53 11.46
N CYS A 120 -1.89 -15.20 12.45
CA CYS A 120 -1.20 -16.18 13.29
C CYS A 120 -0.73 -17.40 12.46
N ILE A 121 -1.55 -17.90 11.54
CA ILE A 121 -1.19 -19.01 10.64
C ILE A 121 -0.02 -18.59 9.74
N MET A 122 -0.11 -17.42 9.11
CA MET A 122 0.97 -16.91 8.24
C MET A 122 2.26 -16.66 9.04
N GLY A 123 2.16 -16.11 10.25
CA GLY A 123 3.29 -15.93 11.15
C GLY A 123 3.94 -17.25 11.56
N LEU A 124 3.13 -18.26 11.86
CA LEU A 124 3.63 -19.61 12.19
C LEU A 124 4.35 -20.27 10.98
N ILE A 125 3.77 -20.14 9.78
CA ILE A 125 4.41 -20.61 8.55
C ILE A 125 5.75 -19.90 8.37
N GLY A 126 5.79 -18.57 8.52
CA GLY A 126 7.01 -17.77 8.42
C GLY A 126 8.06 -18.21 9.43
N LEU A 127 7.68 -18.46 10.68
CA LEU A 127 8.57 -18.96 11.72
C LEU A 127 9.16 -20.33 11.37
N ILE A 128 8.33 -21.25 10.88
CA ILE A 128 8.78 -22.59 10.49
C ILE A 128 9.80 -22.52 9.36
N ILE A 129 9.57 -21.70 8.34
CA ILE A 129 10.47 -21.61 7.18
C ILE A 129 11.69 -20.73 7.44
N SER A 130 11.70 -19.89 8.48
CA SER A 130 12.75 -18.89 8.72
C SER A 130 14.17 -19.42 8.73
N PRO A 131 14.49 -20.63 9.27
CA PRO A 131 15.85 -21.16 9.24
C PRO A 131 16.33 -21.54 7.83
N TRP A 132 15.43 -21.94 6.96
CA TRP A 132 15.76 -22.42 5.62
C TRP A 132 15.60 -21.34 4.53
N LEU A 133 14.78 -20.33 4.77
CA LEU A 133 14.47 -19.31 3.77
C LEU A 133 15.72 -18.63 3.19
N PRO A 134 16.68 -18.12 3.99
CA PRO A 134 17.87 -17.48 3.45
C PRO A 134 18.71 -18.44 2.59
N ILE A 135 18.77 -19.73 2.99
CA ILE A 135 19.49 -20.77 2.25
C ILE A 135 18.81 -21.03 0.89
N TRP A 136 17.48 -21.15 0.85
CA TRP A 136 16.72 -21.33 -0.40
C TRP A 136 16.87 -20.16 -1.36
N LEU A 137 17.08 -18.96 -0.81
CA LEU A 137 17.30 -17.74 -1.60
C LEU A 137 18.76 -17.53 -2.01
N GLY A 138 19.66 -18.46 -1.68
CA GLY A 138 21.07 -18.41 -2.08
C GLY A 138 21.94 -17.51 -1.21
N GLY A 139 21.55 -17.30 0.04
CA GLY A 139 22.33 -16.50 1.00
C GLY A 139 23.65 -17.18 1.38
N ASN A 140 24.65 -16.37 1.70
CA ASN A 140 25.95 -16.83 2.21
C ASN A 140 25.87 -17.11 3.72
N GLU A 141 26.79 -17.95 4.23
CA GLU A 141 26.84 -18.31 5.65
C GLU A 141 26.91 -17.11 6.59
N ASP A 142 27.64 -16.05 6.19
CA ASP A 142 27.81 -14.81 6.97
C ASP A 142 26.51 -14.03 7.22
N ILE A 143 25.53 -14.13 6.33
CA ILE A 143 24.28 -13.36 6.39
C ILE A 143 23.05 -14.21 6.76
N ASN A 144 23.11 -15.53 6.55
CA ASN A 144 21.98 -16.43 6.72
C ASN A 144 21.37 -16.40 8.14
N ALA A 145 22.22 -16.42 9.17
CA ALA A 145 21.77 -16.40 10.56
C ALA A 145 21.03 -15.10 10.90
N THR A 146 21.57 -13.96 10.45
CA THR A 146 20.98 -12.64 10.68
C THR A 146 19.67 -12.49 9.90
N ALA A 147 19.64 -12.89 8.63
CA ALA A 147 18.45 -12.86 7.79
C ALA A 147 17.34 -13.76 8.35
N SER A 148 17.68 -14.97 8.80
CA SER A 148 16.76 -15.90 9.44
C SER A 148 16.13 -15.30 10.72
N THR A 149 16.96 -14.72 11.58
CA THR A 149 16.49 -14.09 12.83
C THR A 149 15.58 -12.89 12.56
N TYR A 150 15.97 -12.03 11.61
CA TYR A 150 15.14 -10.90 11.17
C TYR A 150 13.78 -11.38 10.66
N PHE A 151 13.77 -12.38 9.77
CA PHE A 151 12.54 -12.93 9.22
C PHE A 151 11.66 -13.61 10.27
N ALA A 152 12.26 -14.29 11.25
CA ALA A 152 11.54 -14.89 12.38
C ALA A 152 10.83 -13.82 13.23
N ILE A 153 11.50 -12.71 13.56
CA ILE A 153 10.91 -11.59 14.30
C ILE A 153 9.79 -10.93 13.50
N PHE A 154 10.01 -10.68 12.20
CA PHE A 154 8.97 -10.17 11.31
C PHE A 154 7.75 -11.09 11.28
N SER A 155 7.99 -12.41 11.19
CA SER A 155 6.92 -13.43 11.17
C SER A 155 6.10 -13.44 12.46
N LEU A 156 6.74 -13.28 13.63
CA LEU A 156 6.06 -13.08 14.91
C LEU A 156 5.22 -11.79 14.93
N GLY A 157 5.66 -10.76 14.23
CA GLY A 157 4.95 -9.49 14.09
C GLY A 157 3.74 -9.53 13.16
N ILE A 158 3.61 -10.53 12.27
CA ILE A 158 2.53 -10.58 11.26
C ILE A 158 1.13 -10.41 11.86
N PRO A 159 0.74 -11.06 12.96
CA PRO A 159 -0.58 -10.84 13.56
C PRO A 159 -0.81 -9.40 14.00
N ILE A 160 0.24 -8.69 14.41
CA ILE A 160 0.21 -7.28 14.82
C ILE A 160 0.02 -6.40 13.57
N PHE A 161 0.84 -6.60 12.53
CA PHE A 161 0.70 -5.91 11.24
C PHE A 161 -0.70 -6.11 10.65
N GLN A 162 -1.20 -7.34 10.71
CA GLN A 162 -2.51 -7.70 10.21
C GLN A 162 -3.64 -6.96 10.96
N THR A 163 -3.50 -6.84 12.28
CA THR A 163 -4.45 -6.11 13.14
C THR A 163 -4.45 -4.62 12.80
N SER A 164 -3.28 -4.03 12.59
CA SER A 164 -3.11 -2.64 12.19
C SER A 164 -3.71 -2.38 10.79
N MET A 165 -3.41 -3.24 9.82
CA MET A 165 -3.96 -3.15 8.45
C MET A 165 -5.49 -3.21 8.47
N LEU A 166 -6.06 -4.14 9.23
CA LEU A 166 -7.51 -4.25 9.40
C LEU A 166 -8.10 -2.99 10.05
N GLY A 167 -7.49 -2.53 11.14
CA GLY A 167 -7.95 -1.32 11.86
C GLY A 167 -7.93 -0.08 10.99
N SER A 168 -6.85 0.12 10.26
CA SER A 168 -6.70 1.21 9.30
C SER A 168 -7.75 1.12 8.18
N GLY A 169 -7.91 -0.07 7.57
CA GLY A 169 -8.89 -0.30 6.50
C GLY A 169 -10.34 -0.08 6.97
N MET A 170 -10.70 -0.55 8.16
CA MET A 170 -12.04 -0.35 8.75
C MET A 170 -12.34 1.13 9.04
N LEU A 171 -11.37 1.87 9.59
CA LEU A 171 -11.53 3.32 9.80
C LEU A 171 -11.64 4.08 8.48
N ARG A 172 -10.84 3.72 7.47
CA ARG A 172 -10.97 4.30 6.11
C ARG A 172 -12.36 4.01 5.53
N SER A 173 -12.85 2.79 5.65
CA SER A 173 -14.18 2.40 5.16
C SER A 173 -15.32 3.15 5.82
N SER A 174 -15.17 3.61 7.07
CA SER A 174 -16.12 4.50 7.73
C SER A 174 -16.03 5.96 7.24
N GLY A 175 -15.04 6.28 6.38
CA GLY A 175 -14.71 7.61 5.91
C GLY A 175 -13.74 8.38 6.80
N ASN A 176 -13.19 7.73 7.84
CA ASN A 176 -12.20 8.36 8.70
C ASN A 176 -10.78 8.07 8.16
N MET A 177 -10.32 8.93 7.23
CA MET A 177 -8.96 8.86 6.71
C MET A 177 -7.92 9.53 7.62
N VAL A 178 -8.36 10.42 8.52
CA VAL A 178 -7.46 11.24 9.34
C VAL A 178 -6.74 10.41 10.39
N ILE A 179 -7.46 9.56 11.13
CA ILE A 179 -6.85 8.72 12.18
C ILE A 179 -5.80 7.76 11.60
N PRO A 180 -6.07 6.98 10.54
CA PRO A 180 -5.05 6.16 9.90
C PRO A 180 -3.83 6.96 9.43
N SER A 181 -4.03 8.17 8.88
CA SER A 181 -2.91 9.01 8.44
C SER A 181 -2.06 9.53 9.59
N ILE A 182 -2.68 9.94 10.70
CA ILE A 182 -1.94 10.32 11.92
C ILE A 182 -1.18 9.10 12.45
N MET A 183 -1.79 7.93 12.45
CA MET A 183 -1.12 6.71 12.91
C MET A 183 0.05 6.30 12.01
N SER A 184 0.00 6.57 10.70
CA SER A 184 1.17 6.38 9.82
C SER A 184 2.34 7.31 10.21
N VAL A 185 2.06 8.59 10.55
CA VAL A 185 3.09 9.52 11.04
C VAL A 185 3.63 9.07 12.40
N VAL A 186 2.77 8.63 13.32
CA VAL A 186 3.17 8.07 14.62
C VAL A 186 4.03 6.81 14.42
N MET A 187 3.64 5.92 13.49
CA MET A 187 4.41 4.73 13.13
C MET A 187 5.83 5.10 12.70
N MET A 188 5.97 5.98 11.72
CA MET A 188 7.28 6.44 11.24
C MET A 188 8.12 7.04 12.40
N THR A 189 7.51 7.88 13.23
CA THR A 189 8.23 8.53 14.34
C THR A 189 8.70 7.52 15.38
N LEU A 190 7.83 6.61 15.81
CA LEU A 190 8.18 5.57 16.79
C LEU A 190 9.21 4.59 16.23
N ASP A 191 9.07 4.21 14.98
CA ASP A 191 9.99 3.30 14.31
C ASP A 191 11.40 3.89 14.25
N VAL A 192 11.53 5.14 13.84
CA VAL A 192 12.83 5.85 13.84
C VAL A 192 13.42 5.94 15.24
N ILE A 193 12.60 6.25 16.27
CA ILE A 193 13.06 6.34 17.64
C ILE A 193 13.53 4.95 18.15
N PHE A 194 12.73 3.91 17.96
CA PHE A 194 13.10 2.56 18.42
C PHE A 194 14.30 2.03 17.67
N ASN A 195 14.37 2.22 16.35
CA ASN A 195 15.51 1.83 15.53
C ASN A 195 16.77 2.56 15.95
N PHE A 196 16.71 3.86 16.29
CA PHE A 196 17.84 4.65 16.79
C PHE A 196 18.44 4.06 18.06
N PHE A 197 17.63 3.57 18.99
CA PHE A 197 18.10 2.97 20.23
C PHE A 197 18.44 1.48 20.13
N LEU A 198 17.81 0.74 19.22
CA LEU A 198 17.99 -0.71 19.11
C LEU A 198 19.08 -1.12 18.10
N ILE A 199 19.21 -0.41 17.00
CA ILE A 199 20.20 -0.72 15.96
C ILE A 199 21.61 -0.37 16.46
N PHE A 200 21.78 0.84 16.98
CA PHE A 200 23.09 1.38 17.30
C PHE A 200 23.54 1.00 18.71
N PRO A 201 24.87 0.78 18.93
CA PRO A 201 25.40 0.60 20.27
C PRO A 201 25.38 1.91 21.06
N SER A 202 25.54 1.80 22.39
CA SER A 202 25.71 2.97 23.26
C SER A 202 26.90 3.80 22.81
N ARG A 203 26.71 5.12 22.71
CA ARG A 203 27.72 6.06 22.21
C ARG A 203 27.65 7.40 22.93
N THR A 204 28.77 8.05 23.06
CA THR A 204 28.85 9.44 23.47
C THR A 204 28.91 10.32 22.23
N VAL A 205 28.04 11.32 22.14
CA VAL A 205 28.01 12.30 21.06
C VAL A 205 28.28 13.66 21.68
N ASP A 206 29.25 14.38 21.08
CA ASP A 206 29.49 15.76 21.46
C ASP A 206 28.43 16.65 20.79
N PHE A 207 27.55 17.18 21.59
CA PHE A 207 26.49 18.08 21.13
C PHE A 207 26.64 19.44 21.81
N LEU A 208 27.02 20.46 21.05
CA LEU A 208 27.25 21.84 21.54
C LEU A 208 28.28 21.92 22.67
N GLY A 209 29.34 21.07 22.66
CA GLY A 209 30.37 21.05 23.68
C GLY A 209 30.01 20.33 24.98
N MET A 210 28.92 19.59 24.96
CA MET A 210 28.50 18.68 26.04
C MET A 210 28.56 17.23 25.57
N GLU A 211 29.28 16.37 26.29
CA GLU A 211 29.25 14.91 26.05
C GLU A 211 27.89 14.35 26.48
N LEU A 212 27.07 14.05 25.50
CA LEU A 212 25.77 13.40 25.72
C LEU A 212 25.93 11.89 25.53
N TYR A 213 25.72 11.14 26.61
CA TYR A 213 25.66 9.68 26.54
C TYR A 213 24.30 9.22 26.01
N ILE A 214 24.32 8.52 24.85
CA ILE A 214 23.14 7.96 24.24
C ILE A 214 23.17 6.44 24.46
N PRO A 215 22.24 5.87 25.25
CA PRO A 215 22.14 4.43 25.42
C PRO A 215 21.69 3.78 24.11
N GLY A 216 22.24 2.61 23.80
CA GLY A 216 21.85 1.83 22.63
C GLY A 216 22.10 0.35 22.84
N ALA A 217 21.25 -0.50 22.26
CA ALA A 217 21.30 -1.94 22.41
C ALA A 217 22.34 -2.63 21.48
N GLY A 218 22.71 -1.98 20.38
CA GLY A 218 23.70 -2.52 19.44
C GLY A 218 23.27 -3.79 18.71
N LEU A 219 21.94 -3.98 18.51
CA LEU A 219 21.39 -5.21 17.92
C LEU A 219 21.42 -5.21 16.39
N SER A 220 21.90 -4.12 15.75
CA SER A 220 22.00 -4.01 14.30
C SER A 220 20.68 -4.40 13.58
N VAL A 221 20.72 -5.32 12.62
CA VAL A 221 19.55 -5.80 11.83
C VAL A 221 18.43 -6.34 12.72
N VAL A 222 18.76 -7.08 13.76
CA VAL A 222 17.78 -7.62 14.72
C VAL A 222 17.06 -6.49 15.46
N GLY A 223 17.82 -5.44 15.81
CA GLY A 223 17.28 -4.21 16.41
C GLY A 223 16.24 -3.52 15.52
N ALA A 224 16.49 -3.46 14.21
CA ALA A 224 15.53 -2.93 13.25
C ALA A 224 14.21 -3.72 13.25
N ALA A 225 14.29 -5.05 13.19
CA ALA A 225 13.09 -5.89 13.23
C ALA A 225 12.27 -5.70 14.51
N ILE A 226 12.93 -5.67 15.67
CA ILE A 226 12.26 -5.47 16.96
C ILE A 226 11.65 -4.07 17.03
N GLY A 227 12.39 -3.03 16.58
CA GLY A 227 11.93 -1.64 16.58
C GLY A 227 10.65 -1.47 15.78
N THR A 228 10.62 -1.97 14.57
CA THR A 228 9.45 -1.91 13.69
C THR A 228 8.25 -2.67 14.28
N VAL A 229 8.45 -3.88 14.81
CA VAL A 229 7.36 -4.65 15.43
C VAL A 229 6.83 -3.95 16.69
N CYS A 230 7.69 -3.35 17.51
CA CYS A 230 7.27 -2.58 18.68
C CYS A 230 6.49 -1.32 18.30
N ALA A 231 6.95 -0.57 17.31
CA ALA A 231 6.23 0.61 16.80
C ALA A 231 4.85 0.22 16.27
N GLU A 232 4.79 -0.85 15.48
CA GLU A 232 3.54 -1.37 14.92
C GLU A 232 2.57 -1.86 16.01
N CYS A 233 3.09 -2.44 17.10
CA CYS A 233 2.27 -2.85 18.23
C CYS A 233 1.55 -1.65 18.87
N VAL A 234 2.25 -0.54 19.08
CA VAL A 234 1.65 0.70 19.62
C VAL A 234 0.58 1.24 18.66
N VAL A 235 0.86 1.24 17.37
CA VAL A 235 -0.07 1.71 16.33
C VAL A 235 -1.30 0.80 16.23
N ALA A 236 -1.11 -0.52 16.23
CA ALA A 236 -2.20 -1.49 16.18
C ALA A 236 -3.13 -1.34 17.40
N CYS A 237 -2.57 -1.22 18.61
CA CYS A 237 -3.34 -0.98 19.83
C CYS A 237 -4.13 0.35 19.75
N SER A 238 -3.48 1.41 19.25
CA SER A 238 -4.11 2.71 19.08
C SER A 238 -5.25 2.69 18.07
N LEU A 239 -5.04 2.07 16.89
CA LEU A 239 -6.08 1.89 15.88
C LEU A 239 -7.25 1.07 16.40
N MET A 240 -6.99 -0.03 17.12
CA MET A 240 -8.04 -0.84 17.75
C MET A 240 -8.81 -0.05 18.81
N TYR A 241 -8.13 0.77 19.62
CA TYR A 241 -8.79 1.64 20.56
C TYR A 241 -9.74 2.62 19.88
N PHE A 242 -9.27 3.33 18.83
CA PHE A 242 -10.11 4.25 18.08
C PHE A 242 -11.27 3.53 17.40
N LEU A 243 -11.02 2.37 16.78
CA LEU A 243 -12.03 1.60 16.07
C LEU A 243 -13.11 1.06 17.02
N CYS A 244 -12.69 0.39 18.12
CA CYS A 244 -13.61 -0.35 18.99
C CYS A 244 -14.32 0.53 20.00
N TYR A 245 -13.73 1.66 20.41
CA TYR A 245 -14.28 2.51 21.49
C TYR A 245 -14.68 3.92 21.04
N ARG A 246 -14.02 4.50 20.04
CA ARG A 246 -14.22 5.91 19.65
C ARG A 246 -14.97 6.11 18.33
N SER A 247 -14.99 5.10 17.45
CA SER A 247 -15.72 5.19 16.19
C SER A 247 -17.22 5.37 16.44
N LYS A 248 -17.87 6.23 15.66
CA LYS A 248 -19.32 6.47 15.77
C LYS A 248 -20.11 5.25 15.31
N GLU A 249 -19.74 4.68 14.17
CA GLU A 249 -20.47 3.59 13.50
C GLU A 249 -20.01 2.20 13.93
N LEU A 250 -18.69 2.03 14.13
CA LEU A 250 -18.04 0.72 14.32
C LEU A 250 -17.73 0.39 15.78
N ARG A 251 -18.14 1.21 16.74
CA ARG A 251 -17.89 0.97 18.16
C ARG A 251 -18.55 -0.32 18.64
N LEU A 252 -17.74 -1.29 19.09
CA LEU A 252 -18.19 -2.62 19.51
C LEU A 252 -18.92 -2.66 20.86
N THR A 253 -18.83 -1.58 21.64
CA THR A 253 -19.50 -1.47 22.95
C THR A 253 -21.00 -1.18 22.84
N ILE A 254 -21.51 -0.82 21.65
CA ILE A 254 -22.93 -0.45 21.47
C ILE A 254 -23.84 -1.68 21.53
N ASP A 255 -23.39 -2.78 20.96
CA ASP A 255 -24.18 -4.01 20.88
C ASP A 255 -23.33 -5.24 21.23
N LYS A 256 -24.02 -6.28 21.72
CA LYS A 256 -23.40 -7.59 21.97
C LYS A 256 -23.52 -8.43 20.70
N GLY A 257 -22.44 -9.03 20.25
CA GLY A 257 -22.40 -9.89 19.07
C GLY A 257 -21.35 -11.00 19.23
N SER A 258 -21.48 -12.03 18.39
CA SER A 258 -20.59 -13.19 18.42
C SER A 258 -19.33 -12.95 17.59
N PHE A 259 -18.19 -13.41 18.10
CA PHE A 259 -16.92 -13.51 17.35
C PHE A 259 -16.77 -14.88 16.64
N LYS A 260 -17.75 -15.78 16.79
CA LYS A 260 -17.68 -17.09 16.14
C LYS A 260 -17.70 -16.93 14.64
N PRO A 261 -16.75 -17.53 13.91
CA PRO A 261 -16.65 -17.39 12.46
C PRO A 261 -17.94 -17.83 11.77
N GLN A 262 -18.44 -16.99 10.87
CA GLN A 262 -19.61 -17.27 10.03
C GLN A 262 -19.15 -17.32 8.58
N TRP A 263 -19.37 -18.46 7.93
CA TRP A 263 -18.90 -18.73 6.58
C TRP A 263 -19.36 -17.70 5.53
N ASN A 264 -20.55 -17.14 5.70
CA ASN A 264 -21.11 -16.16 4.75
C ASN A 264 -20.23 -14.89 4.64
N TYR A 265 -19.70 -14.35 5.76
CA TYR A 265 -18.83 -13.18 5.74
C TYR A 265 -17.43 -13.53 5.20
N ILE A 266 -16.91 -14.71 5.59
CA ILE A 266 -15.62 -15.21 5.13
C ILE A 266 -15.66 -15.46 3.62
N LYS A 267 -16.72 -16.11 3.11
CA LYS A 267 -16.90 -16.35 1.67
C LYS A 267 -16.89 -15.05 0.86
N LYS A 268 -17.61 -14.01 1.34
CA LYS A 268 -17.60 -12.70 0.70
C LYS A 268 -16.21 -12.05 0.75
N ALA A 269 -15.51 -12.15 1.88
CA ALA A 269 -14.14 -11.63 2.01
C ALA A 269 -13.18 -12.36 1.06
N LEU A 270 -13.27 -13.67 0.94
CA LEU A 270 -12.46 -14.47 0.01
C LEU A 270 -12.78 -14.14 -1.46
N HIS A 271 -14.04 -13.84 -1.78
CA HIS A 271 -14.42 -13.43 -3.14
C HIS A 271 -13.76 -12.11 -3.56
N ILE A 272 -13.56 -11.19 -2.62
CA ILE A 272 -12.91 -9.89 -2.86
C ILE A 272 -11.39 -10.03 -2.73
N GLY A 273 -10.90 -10.52 -1.61
CA GLY A 273 -9.47 -10.57 -1.28
C GLY A 273 -8.71 -11.69 -1.98
N GLY A 274 -9.37 -12.81 -2.31
CA GLY A 274 -8.73 -13.95 -2.96
C GLY A 274 -8.09 -13.62 -4.31
N PRO A 275 -8.84 -13.06 -5.28
CA PRO A 275 -8.26 -12.65 -6.56
C PRO A 275 -7.12 -11.63 -6.40
N MET A 276 -7.24 -10.70 -5.44
CA MET A 276 -6.20 -9.72 -5.13
C MET A 276 -4.93 -10.40 -4.60
N SER A 277 -5.06 -11.38 -3.71
CA SER A 277 -3.93 -12.13 -3.16
C SER A 277 -3.20 -12.94 -4.23
N ILE A 278 -3.94 -13.65 -5.09
CA ILE A 278 -3.38 -14.40 -6.23
C ILE A 278 -2.67 -13.45 -7.19
N GLN A 279 -3.30 -12.31 -7.51
CA GLN A 279 -2.68 -11.27 -8.34
C GLN A 279 -1.35 -10.84 -7.74
N GLN A 280 -1.27 -10.60 -6.43
CA GLN A 280 -0.06 -10.10 -5.78
C GLN A 280 1.10 -11.09 -5.90
N VAL A 281 0.83 -12.39 -5.72
CA VAL A 281 1.82 -13.45 -5.89
C VAL A 281 2.37 -13.47 -7.32
N ILE A 282 1.48 -13.44 -8.31
CA ILE A 282 1.88 -13.50 -9.74
C ILE A 282 2.57 -12.20 -10.17
N MET A 283 2.14 -11.04 -9.65
CA MET A 283 2.81 -9.75 -9.92
C MET A 283 4.24 -9.73 -9.38
N SER A 284 4.46 -10.26 -8.17
CA SER A 284 5.81 -10.37 -7.60
C SER A 284 6.74 -11.20 -8.48
N SER A 285 6.26 -12.30 -9.06
CA SER A 285 7.06 -13.10 -10.00
C SER A 285 7.40 -12.35 -11.30
N ALA A 286 6.52 -11.47 -11.78
CA ALA A 286 6.80 -10.63 -12.94
C ALA A 286 7.84 -9.54 -12.65
N TYR A 287 7.85 -8.96 -11.44
CA TYR A 287 8.91 -8.04 -11.01
C TYR A 287 10.27 -8.74 -10.97
N ILE A 288 10.33 -9.96 -10.43
CA ILE A 288 11.54 -10.78 -10.44
C ILE A 288 12.00 -11.05 -11.89
N ALA A 289 11.11 -11.42 -12.80
CA ALA A 289 11.42 -11.64 -14.20
C ALA A 289 11.99 -10.36 -14.87
N THR A 290 11.42 -9.19 -14.61
CA THR A 290 11.96 -7.91 -15.08
C THR A 290 13.36 -7.66 -14.54
N THR A 291 13.59 -7.91 -13.25
CA THR A 291 14.91 -7.76 -12.63
C THR A 291 15.95 -8.68 -13.25
N ILE A 292 15.59 -9.94 -13.58
CA ILE A 292 16.47 -10.87 -14.28
C ILE A 292 16.87 -10.35 -15.67
N ILE A 293 15.91 -9.79 -16.42
CA ILE A 293 16.19 -9.16 -17.73
C ILE A 293 17.17 -7.99 -17.56
N VAL A 294 16.96 -7.12 -16.57
CA VAL A 294 17.86 -5.99 -16.30
C VAL A 294 19.23 -6.47 -15.83
N ALA A 295 19.29 -7.54 -15.02
CA ALA A 295 20.54 -8.11 -14.52
C ALA A 295 21.46 -8.60 -15.65
N SER A 296 20.89 -9.10 -16.73
CA SER A 296 21.67 -9.51 -17.91
C SER A 296 22.34 -8.35 -18.65
N LEU A 297 21.93 -7.09 -18.38
CA LEU A 297 22.49 -5.88 -19.01
C LEU A 297 23.71 -5.29 -18.27
N GLY A 298 24.07 -5.87 -17.13
CA GLY A 298 25.25 -5.49 -16.35
C GLY A 298 24.97 -4.65 -15.12
N THR A 299 26.03 -4.44 -14.33
CA THR A 299 25.93 -3.85 -12.98
C THR A 299 25.43 -2.40 -12.97
N PHE A 300 25.84 -1.58 -13.92
CA PHE A 300 25.37 -0.20 -14.02
C PHE A 300 23.88 -0.10 -14.35
N ALA A 301 23.39 -1.01 -15.20
CA ALA A 301 21.97 -1.09 -15.55
C ALA A 301 21.11 -1.49 -14.34
N ILE A 302 21.57 -2.49 -13.54
CA ILE A 302 20.88 -2.89 -12.30
C ILE A 302 20.81 -1.73 -11.31
N ALA A 303 21.95 -1.05 -11.09
CA ALA A 303 22.01 0.07 -10.14
C ALA A 303 21.08 1.22 -10.57
N ALA A 304 21.12 1.61 -11.85
CA ALA A 304 20.27 2.65 -12.40
C ALA A 304 18.79 2.28 -12.33
N HIS A 305 18.44 1.02 -12.61
CA HIS A 305 17.08 0.50 -12.51
C HIS A 305 16.57 0.55 -11.06
N SER A 306 17.39 0.09 -10.10
CA SER A 306 17.03 0.07 -8.68
C SER A 306 16.78 1.50 -8.16
N PHE A 307 17.69 2.44 -8.42
CA PHE A 307 17.50 3.84 -8.02
C PHE A 307 16.32 4.49 -8.73
N GLY A 308 16.12 4.16 -10.01
CA GLY A 308 14.96 4.63 -10.79
C GLY A 308 13.64 4.23 -10.15
N ILE A 309 13.46 2.95 -9.79
CA ILE A 309 12.25 2.44 -9.12
C ILE A 309 12.02 3.14 -7.77
N VAL A 310 13.09 3.39 -7.01
CA VAL A 310 13.02 4.10 -5.73
C VAL A 310 12.45 5.51 -5.92
N ILE A 311 12.95 6.27 -6.88
CA ILE A 311 12.49 7.63 -7.17
C ILE A 311 11.05 7.61 -7.73
N GLU A 312 10.75 6.70 -8.66
CA GLU A 312 9.42 6.52 -9.23
C GLU A 312 8.37 6.22 -8.15
N SER A 313 8.73 5.43 -7.13
CA SER A 313 7.81 5.08 -6.05
C SER A 313 7.23 6.31 -5.32
N LEU A 314 8.01 7.36 -5.13
CA LEU A 314 7.54 8.61 -4.55
C LEU A 314 6.52 9.32 -5.45
N CYS A 315 6.62 9.14 -6.77
CA CYS A 315 5.71 9.75 -7.73
C CYS A 315 4.35 9.06 -7.74
N TYR A 316 4.29 7.72 -7.66
CA TYR A 316 3.02 7.00 -7.75
C TYR A 316 2.31 6.78 -6.42
N MET A 317 2.95 6.94 -5.28
CA MET A 317 2.30 6.77 -3.96
C MET A 317 1.08 7.67 -3.74
N PRO A 318 1.04 8.92 -4.19
CA PRO A 318 -0.19 9.72 -4.15
C PRO A 318 -1.38 9.06 -4.87
N GLY A 319 -1.12 8.35 -5.97
CA GLY A 319 -2.13 7.59 -6.71
C GLY A 319 -2.79 6.51 -5.85
N TYR A 320 -2.02 5.77 -5.05
CA TYR A 320 -2.55 4.78 -4.10
C TYR A 320 -3.42 5.43 -3.01
N GLY A 321 -2.99 6.58 -2.47
CA GLY A 321 -3.80 7.32 -1.50
C GLY A 321 -5.16 7.76 -2.07
N ILE A 322 -5.19 8.23 -3.31
CA ILE A 322 -6.45 8.58 -4.00
C ILE A 322 -7.26 7.31 -4.29
N GLY A 323 -6.61 6.19 -4.62
CA GLY A 323 -7.24 4.88 -4.81
C GLY A 323 -7.96 4.38 -3.53
N ASP A 324 -7.33 4.53 -2.37
CA ASP A 324 -7.93 4.20 -1.07
C ASP A 324 -9.18 5.04 -0.78
N ALA A 325 -9.13 6.34 -1.07
CA ALA A 325 -10.28 7.24 -0.95
C ALA A 325 -11.41 6.84 -1.93
N ALA A 326 -11.04 6.50 -3.17
CA ALA A 326 -11.99 6.02 -4.18
C ALA A 326 -12.66 4.71 -3.75
N THR A 327 -11.92 3.77 -3.18
CA THR A 327 -12.45 2.51 -2.63
C THR A 327 -13.55 2.77 -1.59
N THR A 328 -13.32 3.70 -0.68
CA THR A 328 -14.29 4.07 0.36
C THR A 328 -15.53 4.75 -0.23
N LEU A 329 -15.35 5.75 -1.09
CA LEU A 329 -16.46 6.52 -1.67
C LEU A 329 -17.34 5.65 -2.57
N VAL A 330 -16.71 4.82 -3.40
CA VAL A 330 -17.41 3.87 -4.26
C VAL A 330 -18.12 2.81 -3.42
N GLY A 331 -17.46 2.24 -2.41
CA GLY A 331 -18.06 1.26 -1.52
C GLY A 331 -19.30 1.81 -0.80
N GLN A 332 -19.21 2.99 -0.20
CA GLN A 332 -20.35 3.61 0.49
C GLN A 332 -21.47 4.03 -0.48
N SER A 333 -21.15 4.59 -1.64
CA SER A 333 -22.19 4.98 -2.61
C SER A 333 -22.87 3.77 -3.26
N MET A 334 -22.14 2.66 -3.47
CA MET A 334 -22.70 1.38 -3.91
C MET A 334 -23.63 0.78 -2.84
N GLY A 335 -23.19 0.79 -1.58
CA GLY A 335 -24.01 0.33 -0.45
C GLY A 335 -25.28 1.13 -0.29
N ALA A 336 -25.25 2.44 -0.49
CA ALA A 336 -26.42 3.32 -0.52
C ALA A 336 -27.33 3.12 -1.76
N GLY A 337 -26.94 2.25 -2.70
CA GLY A 337 -27.69 2.04 -3.94
C GLY A 337 -27.61 3.20 -4.95
N ARG A 338 -26.70 4.14 -4.73
CA ARG A 338 -26.55 5.39 -5.48
C ARG A 338 -25.58 5.24 -6.67
N LYS A 339 -26.00 4.50 -7.70
CA LYS A 339 -25.20 4.29 -8.92
C LYS A 339 -24.77 5.59 -9.63
N ASP A 340 -25.59 6.63 -9.55
CA ASP A 340 -25.31 7.97 -10.06
C ASP A 340 -24.08 8.58 -9.37
N LEU A 341 -24.06 8.57 -8.03
CA LEU A 341 -22.93 9.07 -7.25
C LEU A 341 -21.69 8.18 -7.38
N THR A 342 -21.88 6.85 -7.37
CA THR A 342 -20.79 5.91 -7.56
C THR A 342 -19.99 6.20 -8.83
N ARG A 343 -20.69 6.41 -9.97
CA ARG A 343 -20.05 6.75 -11.23
C ARG A 343 -19.34 8.10 -11.16
N LYS A 344 -19.96 9.11 -10.56
CA LYS A 344 -19.36 10.45 -10.42
C LYS A 344 -18.12 10.42 -9.55
N PHE A 345 -18.17 9.77 -8.38
CA PHE A 345 -16.99 9.61 -7.52
C PHE A 345 -15.87 8.84 -8.20
N ALA A 346 -16.18 7.79 -8.96
CA ALA A 346 -15.19 7.05 -9.72
C ALA A 346 -14.46 7.96 -10.72
N TYR A 347 -15.20 8.69 -11.57
CA TYR A 347 -14.59 9.60 -12.55
C TYR A 347 -13.82 10.76 -11.89
N MET A 348 -14.35 11.37 -10.83
CA MET A 348 -13.68 12.45 -10.12
C MET A 348 -12.37 11.98 -9.48
N SER A 349 -12.37 10.82 -8.84
CA SER A 349 -11.16 10.26 -8.22
C SER A 349 -10.11 9.91 -9.26
N VAL A 350 -10.50 9.31 -10.38
CA VAL A 350 -9.58 9.00 -11.47
C VAL A 350 -9.00 10.27 -12.09
N ALA A 351 -9.84 11.28 -12.36
CA ALA A 351 -9.37 12.56 -12.89
C ALA A 351 -8.41 13.27 -11.91
N LEU A 352 -8.72 13.24 -10.61
CA LEU A 352 -7.83 13.78 -9.57
C LEU A 352 -6.49 13.03 -9.56
N GLY A 353 -6.51 11.70 -9.57
CA GLY A 353 -5.31 10.88 -9.59
C GLY A 353 -4.43 11.15 -10.81
N MET A 354 -5.05 11.17 -12.01
CA MET A 354 -4.33 11.50 -13.25
C MET A 354 -3.72 12.90 -13.22
N SER A 355 -4.44 13.89 -12.67
CA SER A 355 -3.95 15.26 -12.56
C SER A 355 -2.77 15.38 -11.58
N VAL A 356 -2.88 14.76 -10.40
CA VAL A 356 -1.82 14.77 -9.38
C VAL A 356 -0.57 14.07 -9.92
N MET A 357 -0.71 12.88 -10.48
CA MET A 357 0.45 12.14 -11.00
C MET A 357 1.00 12.75 -12.30
N ALA A 358 0.20 13.47 -13.09
CA ALA A 358 0.74 14.27 -14.20
C ALA A 358 1.70 15.36 -13.69
N VAL A 359 1.32 16.06 -12.61
CA VAL A 359 2.21 17.05 -11.97
C VAL A 359 3.46 16.37 -11.41
N MET A 360 3.30 15.23 -10.72
CA MET A 360 4.45 14.46 -10.21
C MET A 360 5.35 13.96 -11.33
N GLY A 361 4.80 13.52 -12.46
CA GLY A 361 5.56 13.14 -13.66
C GLY A 361 6.38 14.31 -14.22
N VAL A 362 5.81 15.52 -14.26
CA VAL A 362 6.57 16.72 -14.67
C VAL A 362 7.70 16.99 -13.67
N VAL A 363 7.46 16.90 -12.37
CA VAL A 363 8.48 17.06 -11.32
C VAL A 363 9.57 16.01 -11.47
N MET A 364 9.21 14.75 -11.72
CA MET A 364 10.18 13.67 -11.96
C MET A 364 10.99 13.89 -13.23
N TYR A 365 10.34 14.29 -14.34
CA TYR A 365 11.04 14.55 -15.62
C TYR A 365 12.08 15.66 -15.50
N VAL A 366 11.71 16.78 -14.88
CA VAL A 366 12.59 17.94 -14.69
C VAL A 366 13.64 17.68 -13.60
N GLY A 367 13.21 17.06 -12.50
CA GLY A 367 14.05 16.77 -11.34
C GLY A 367 14.94 15.54 -11.46
N ALA A 368 14.77 14.70 -12.50
CA ALA A 368 15.50 13.45 -12.67
C ALA A 368 17.04 13.58 -12.49
N PRO A 369 17.72 14.62 -13.03
CA PRO A 369 19.15 14.77 -12.81
C PRO A 369 19.51 14.99 -11.33
N ILE A 370 18.72 15.81 -10.62
CA ILE A 370 18.94 16.14 -9.20
C ILE A 370 18.71 14.89 -8.34
N PHE A 371 17.60 14.17 -8.60
CA PHE A 371 17.27 12.96 -7.85
C PHE A 371 18.32 11.87 -8.03
N MET A 372 18.81 11.67 -9.25
CA MET A 372 19.86 10.68 -9.50
C MET A 372 21.22 11.11 -8.93
N ASP A 373 21.54 12.41 -8.92
CA ASP A 373 22.75 12.92 -8.31
C ASP A 373 22.80 12.71 -6.78
N MET A 374 21.64 12.79 -6.14
CA MET A 374 21.49 12.46 -4.71
C MET A 374 21.65 10.95 -4.42
N MET A 375 21.39 10.08 -5.40
CA MET A 375 21.44 8.63 -5.22
C MET A 375 22.81 8.03 -5.44
N THR A 376 23.60 8.58 -6.37
CA THR A 376 24.90 7.99 -6.74
C THR A 376 25.87 9.02 -7.32
N PRO A 377 27.16 8.95 -6.95
CA PRO A 377 28.21 9.75 -7.57
C PRO A 377 28.68 9.18 -8.94
N VAL A 378 28.23 7.98 -9.34
CA VAL A 378 28.67 7.30 -10.56
C VAL A 378 27.93 7.85 -11.77
N GLU A 379 28.68 8.54 -12.67
CA GLU A 379 28.11 9.26 -13.81
C GLU A 379 27.31 8.36 -14.77
N GLU A 380 27.82 7.16 -15.08
CA GLU A 380 27.14 6.23 -15.99
C GLU A 380 25.78 5.79 -15.43
N VAL A 381 25.70 5.52 -14.11
CA VAL A 381 24.46 5.16 -13.44
C VAL A 381 23.48 6.33 -13.44
N ARG A 382 23.98 7.57 -13.21
CA ARG A 382 23.17 8.78 -13.26
C ARG A 382 22.54 8.99 -14.62
N GLN A 383 23.32 8.90 -15.69
CA GLN A 383 22.83 9.09 -17.07
C GLN A 383 21.77 8.07 -17.44
N LEU A 384 22.00 6.79 -17.12
CA LEU A 384 21.03 5.73 -17.35
C LEU A 384 19.74 5.93 -16.53
N GLY A 385 19.86 6.34 -15.25
CA GLY A 385 18.70 6.59 -14.40
C GLY A 385 17.90 7.82 -14.82
N VAL A 386 18.57 8.91 -15.21
CA VAL A 386 17.90 10.11 -15.75
C VAL A 386 17.12 9.78 -17.01
N MET A 387 17.71 9.03 -17.92
CA MET A 387 17.03 8.56 -19.13
C MET A 387 15.82 7.71 -18.80
N ALA A 388 15.95 6.78 -17.87
CA ALA A 388 14.89 5.88 -17.43
C ALA A 388 13.71 6.66 -16.82
N LEU A 389 13.96 7.54 -15.85
CA LEU A 389 12.94 8.37 -15.20
C LEU A 389 12.20 9.29 -16.18
N ARG A 390 12.91 9.85 -17.15
CA ARG A 390 12.29 10.70 -18.15
C ARG A 390 11.35 9.93 -19.09
N ILE A 391 11.64 8.66 -19.39
CA ILE A 391 10.74 7.79 -20.16
C ILE A 391 9.49 7.50 -19.36
N GLU A 392 9.63 7.12 -18.08
CA GLU A 392 8.53 6.71 -17.21
C GLU A 392 7.59 7.88 -16.87
N ALA A 393 8.11 9.09 -16.79
CA ALA A 393 7.34 10.30 -16.49
C ALA A 393 6.12 10.50 -17.42
N PHE A 394 6.20 10.03 -18.66
CA PHE A 394 5.08 10.10 -19.60
C PHE A 394 3.96 9.10 -19.29
N ALA A 395 4.27 8.00 -18.59
CA ALA A 395 3.29 6.99 -18.21
C ALA A 395 2.53 7.34 -16.92
N GLU A 396 3.05 8.24 -16.08
CA GLU A 396 2.51 8.56 -14.77
C GLU A 396 1.00 8.87 -14.74
N PRO A 397 0.43 9.68 -15.65
CA PRO A 397 -1.02 9.93 -15.67
C PRO A 397 -1.83 8.67 -15.97
N MET A 398 -1.32 7.79 -16.84
CA MET A 398 -2.00 6.53 -17.20
C MET A 398 -1.82 5.48 -16.11
N PHE A 399 -0.69 5.50 -15.42
CA PHE A 399 -0.48 4.67 -14.24
C PHE A 399 -1.44 5.07 -13.11
N ALA A 400 -1.64 6.38 -12.88
CA ALA A 400 -2.68 6.87 -11.97
C ALA A 400 -4.07 6.35 -12.34
N ALA A 401 -4.42 6.39 -13.63
CA ALA A 401 -5.70 5.85 -14.09
C ALA A 401 -5.86 4.37 -13.72
N ALA A 402 -4.81 3.56 -13.90
CA ALA A 402 -4.84 2.14 -13.52
C ALA A 402 -4.98 1.95 -12.00
N ILE A 403 -4.16 2.65 -11.19
CA ILE A 403 -4.18 2.54 -9.72
C ILE A 403 -5.54 2.95 -9.16
N VAL A 404 -6.04 4.13 -9.54
CA VAL A 404 -7.29 4.65 -8.97
C VAL A 404 -8.50 3.88 -9.48
N CYS A 405 -8.54 3.48 -10.77
CA CYS A 405 -9.59 2.59 -11.26
C CYS A 405 -9.59 1.24 -10.54
N TYR A 406 -8.41 0.67 -10.23
CA TYR A 406 -8.33 -0.55 -9.42
C TYR A 406 -8.99 -0.34 -8.05
N GLY A 407 -8.69 0.76 -7.36
CA GLY A 407 -9.35 1.14 -6.12
C GLY A 407 -10.88 1.28 -6.25
N VAL A 408 -11.36 1.88 -7.35
CA VAL A 408 -12.80 1.96 -7.68
C VAL A 408 -13.41 0.56 -7.80
N PHE A 409 -12.77 -0.34 -8.51
CA PHE A 409 -13.29 -1.71 -8.71
C PHE A 409 -13.25 -2.53 -7.43
N VAL A 410 -12.20 -2.38 -6.61
CA VAL A 410 -12.14 -2.97 -5.26
C VAL A 410 -13.31 -2.48 -4.41
N GLY A 411 -13.57 -1.16 -4.39
CA GLY A 411 -14.71 -0.57 -3.70
C GLY A 411 -16.06 -1.07 -4.20
N ALA A 412 -16.16 -1.44 -5.48
CA ALA A 412 -17.35 -2.06 -6.06
C ALA A 412 -17.42 -3.58 -5.84
N SER A 413 -16.46 -4.20 -5.15
CA SER A 413 -16.29 -5.66 -4.98
C SER A 413 -16.05 -6.41 -6.30
N ASP A 414 -15.61 -5.73 -7.34
CA ASP A 414 -15.26 -6.30 -8.64
C ASP A 414 -13.73 -6.43 -8.73
N THR A 415 -13.17 -7.46 -8.14
CA THR A 415 -11.71 -7.65 -8.04
C THR A 415 -11.15 -8.66 -9.04
N LEU A 416 -11.93 -9.65 -9.45
CA LEU A 416 -11.46 -10.75 -10.30
C LEU A 416 -10.98 -10.27 -11.68
N ILE A 417 -11.80 -9.46 -12.37
CA ILE A 417 -11.46 -9.00 -13.73
C ILE A 417 -10.33 -7.96 -13.69
N PRO A 418 -10.33 -6.95 -12.80
CA PRO A 418 -9.19 -6.03 -12.68
C PRO A 418 -7.88 -6.74 -12.31
N SER A 419 -7.93 -7.76 -11.46
CA SER A 419 -6.76 -8.59 -11.16
C SER A 419 -6.23 -9.30 -12.41
N GLY A 420 -7.12 -9.89 -13.20
CA GLY A 420 -6.77 -10.50 -14.49
C GLY A 420 -6.18 -9.48 -15.48
N MET A 421 -6.73 -8.27 -15.54
CA MET A 421 -6.22 -7.19 -16.40
C MET A 421 -4.79 -6.79 -16.01
N ASN A 422 -4.49 -6.67 -14.72
CA ASN A 422 -3.13 -6.41 -14.23
C ASN A 422 -2.17 -7.53 -14.64
N LEU A 423 -2.58 -8.80 -14.47
CA LEU A 423 -1.74 -9.95 -14.82
C LEU A 423 -1.45 -10.00 -16.32
N VAL A 424 -2.48 -9.83 -17.15
CA VAL A 424 -2.31 -9.82 -18.63
C VAL A 424 -1.40 -8.66 -19.05
N SER A 425 -1.58 -7.47 -18.49
CA SER A 425 -0.73 -6.32 -18.81
C SER A 425 0.73 -6.61 -18.50
N MET A 426 1.02 -7.15 -17.33
CA MET A 426 2.39 -7.41 -16.87
C MET A 426 3.05 -8.55 -17.65
N TRP A 427 2.39 -9.69 -17.77
CA TRP A 427 2.96 -10.89 -18.37
C TRP A 427 2.90 -10.92 -19.88
N ALA A 428 1.84 -10.39 -20.51
CA ALA A 428 1.67 -10.42 -21.97
C ALA A 428 2.22 -9.16 -22.66
N VAL A 429 2.39 -8.04 -21.94
CA VAL A 429 2.88 -6.79 -22.53
C VAL A 429 4.27 -6.44 -21.99
N ARG A 430 4.44 -6.22 -20.67
CA ARG A 430 5.71 -5.75 -20.10
C ARG A 430 6.85 -6.74 -20.34
N ILE A 431 6.68 -8.00 -19.93
CA ILE A 431 7.78 -8.99 -19.99
C ILE A 431 8.24 -9.27 -21.42
N PRO A 432 7.35 -9.57 -22.41
CA PRO A 432 7.79 -9.83 -23.78
C PRO A 432 8.45 -8.62 -24.43
N ILE A 433 7.88 -7.42 -24.27
CA ILE A 433 8.45 -6.20 -24.86
C ILE A 433 9.80 -5.87 -24.19
N SER A 434 9.91 -6.02 -22.86
CA SER A 434 11.18 -5.83 -22.14
C SER A 434 12.26 -6.79 -22.65
N ALA A 435 11.94 -8.08 -22.83
CA ALA A 435 12.89 -9.07 -23.31
C ALA A 435 13.36 -8.77 -24.77
N LEU A 436 12.44 -8.33 -25.63
CA LEU A 436 12.76 -7.98 -27.01
C LEU A 436 13.61 -6.70 -27.10
N LEU A 437 13.19 -5.64 -26.40
CA LEU A 437 13.86 -4.33 -26.49
C LEU A 437 15.15 -4.26 -25.68
N ALA A 438 15.32 -5.09 -24.64
CA ALA A 438 16.55 -5.15 -23.87
C ALA A 438 17.75 -5.54 -24.72
N VAL A 439 17.57 -6.44 -25.71
CA VAL A 439 18.64 -6.91 -26.60
C VAL A 439 19.17 -5.77 -27.49
N SER A 440 18.30 -4.89 -27.98
CA SER A 440 18.67 -3.84 -28.93
C SER A 440 18.95 -2.48 -28.28
N LEU A 441 18.24 -2.15 -27.20
CA LEU A 441 18.26 -0.82 -26.57
C LEU A 441 18.77 -0.86 -25.10
N GLY A 442 19.13 -2.03 -24.58
CA GLY A 442 19.58 -2.18 -23.21
C GLY A 442 18.52 -1.72 -22.20
N LEU A 443 18.97 -1.05 -21.13
CA LEU A 443 18.08 -0.54 -20.07
C LEU A 443 16.99 0.40 -20.61
N LYS A 444 17.32 1.21 -21.61
CA LYS A 444 16.35 2.10 -22.28
C LYS A 444 15.16 1.31 -22.81
N GLY A 445 15.43 0.14 -23.43
CA GLY A 445 14.38 -0.74 -23.96
C GLY A 445 13.45 -1.29 -22.87
N VAL A 446 13.98 -1.66 -21.72
CA VAL A 446 13.19 -2.12 -20.58
C VAL A 446 12.26 -1.02 -20.06
N TRP A 447 12.75 0.21 -19.90
CA TRP A 447 11.92 1.34 -19.43
C TRP A 447 10.89 1.80 -20.46
N ILE A 448 11.19 1.69 -21.75
CA ILE A 448 10.18 1.91 -22.82
C ILE A 448 9.07 0.84 -22.72
N ALA A 449 9.43 -0.40 -22.45
CA ALA A 449 8.45 -1.47 -22.27
C ALA A 449 7.59 -1.23 -21.02
N MET A 450 8.18 -0.75 -19.91
CA MET A 450 7.46 -0.37 -18.68
C MET A 450 6.48 0.77 -18.98
N CYS A 451 6.93 1.86 -19.55
CA CYS A 451 6.10 3.00 -19.95
C CYS A 451 4.94 2.57 -20.88
N THR A 452 5.24 1.75 -21.90
CA THR A 452 4.22 1.23 -22.83
C THR A 452 3.18 0.39 -22.09
N GLU A 453 3.61 -0.49 -21.20
CA GLU A 453 2.72 -1.34 -20.41
C GLU A 453 1.84 -0.51 -19.47
N LEU A 454 2.39 0.47 -18.76
CA LEU A 454 1.61 1.33 -17.87
C LEU A 454 0.57 2.16 -18.64
N CYS A 455 0.94 2.66 -19.82
CA CYS A 455 -0.01 3.31 -20.73
C CYS A 455 -1.11 2.34 -21.18
N PHE A 456 -0.75 1.14 -21.62
CA PHE A 456 -1.71 0.11 -22.01
C PHE A 456 -2.64 -0.26 -20.85
N ARG A 457 -2.09 -0.47 -19.66
CA ARG A 457 -2.86 -0.77 -18.44
C ARG A 457 -3.85 0.35 -18.14
N GLY A 458 -3.40 1.61 -18.14
CA GLY A 458 -4.28 2.76 -17.97
C GLY A 458 -5.44 2.77 -18.94
N VAL A 459 -5.17 2.53 -20.24
CA VAL A 459 -6.21 2.49 -21.29
C VAL A 459 -7.24 1.40 -20.99
N ILE A 460 -6.83 0.16 -20.74
CA ILE A 460 -7.78 -0.94 -20.50
C ILE A 460 -8.62 -0.72 -19.25
N PHE A 461 -8.04 -0.12 -18.19
CA PHE A 461 -8.76 0.22 -16.98
C PHE A 461 -9.77 1.35 -17.20
N LEU A 462 -9.43 2.39 -17.97
CA LEU A 462 -10.37 3.45 -18.37
C LEU A 462 -11.48 2.92 -19.27
N CYS A 463 -11.17 2.03 -20.22
CA CYS A 463 -12.16 1.36 -21.05
C CYS A 463 -13.15 0.56 -20.17
N ARG A 464 -12.65 -0.21 -19.19
CA ARG A 464 -13.51 -0.92 -18.25
C ARG A 464 -14.36 0.02 -17.42
N LEU A 465 -13.79 1.12 -16.92
CA LEU A 465 -14.51 2.13 -16.15
C LEU A 465 -15.68 2.71 -16.96
N ARG A 466 -15.49 2.96 -18.24
CA ARG A 466 -16.47 3.59 -19.14
C ARG A 466 -17.55 2.62 -19.62
N TRP A 467 -17.14 1.45 -20.07
CA TRP A 467 -18.02 0.49 -20.78
C TRP A 467 -18.24 -0.81 -20.03
N GLY A 468 -17.44 -1.08 -18.98
CA GLY A 468 -17.54 -2.32 -18.23
C GLY A 468 -18.76 -2.37 -17.30
N ASN A 469 -19.23 -3.58 -17.03
CA ASN A 469 -20.32 -3.83 -16.08
C ASN A 469 -19.75 -4.14 -14.67
N TRP A 470 -19.12 -3.13 -14.05
CA TRP A 470 -18.46 -3.26 -12.74
C TRP A 470 -19.35 -2.86 -11.55
N MET A 471 -20.47 -2.16 -11.79
CA MET A 471 -21.43 -1.74 -10.74
C MET A 471 -22.50 -2.83 -10.48
N LYS A 472 -22.10 -4.08 -10.31
CA LYS A 472 -23.02 -5.16 -9.92
C LYS A 472 -23.19 -5.12 -8.41
N LEU A 473 -24.40 -4.88 -7.90
CA LEU A 473 -24.70 -5.00 -6.48
C LEU A 473 -24.59 -6.47 -6.06
N THR A 474 -23.58 -6.80 -5.28
CA THR A 474 -23.36 -8.14 -4.70
C THR A 474 -24.14 -8.31 -3.38
N ILE A 475 -24.83 -7.28 -2.93
CA ILE A 475 -25.69 -7.33 -1.75
C ILE A 475 -27.10 -7.66 -2.22
N GLU A 476 -27.50 -8.93 -2.11
CA GLU A 476 -28.90 -9.29 -2.10
C GLU A 476 -29.56 -8.52 -0.96
N LYS A 477 -30.47 -7.59 -1.28
CA LYS A 477 -31.37 -7.04 -0.29
C LYS A 477 -32.08 -8.25 0.34
N LYS A 478 -31.86 -8.51 1.63
CA LYS A 478 -32.78 -9.33 2.40
C LYS A 478 -34.15 -8.65 2.25
N GLN A 479 -35.06 -9.28 1.49
CA GLN A 479 -36.48 -9.00 1.49
C GLN A 479 -37.07 -9.27 2.85
#